data_c5951798764ec3b1a0e7daa0e365fb84
#
_entry.id   c5951798764ec3b1a0e7daa0e365fb84
#
_cell.length_a   1.000
_cell.length_b   1.000
_cell.length_c   1.000
_cell.angle_alpha   90.00
_cell.angle_beta   90.00
_cell.angle_gamma   90.00
#
_symmetry.space_group_name_H-M   'P 1'
#
loop_
_entity.id
_entity.type
_entity.pdbx_description
1 polymer ?
#
loop_
_entity_poly.entity_id
_entity_poly.type
_entity_poly.pdbx_seq_one_letter_code
_entity_poly.pdbx_strand_id
1 'polypeptide(L)'
;MKYKGLTKTTKPFSSAAALLVLAFALFFSIVSPVSAAPLHDESPAGMPGLTLQEFAAQLSTAPQGKPAGLYVANTLALPIVQQPAGQPGFVSSQAGVTTQFGMAEKYGTTGLLAHNTLAGAEFSKLETGQFAALVYSNGETRHYRITAIDRYIASEPRSAYSDFLDSDSNRITAAELFKRVYQNGDDRLVLQTCIANDGIASWGRLFITAEPVTELVVAALSQAAGAVQMTSLSMPLAK
;
A
#
# COMPACT_ATOMS: atom_id res chain seq x y z
N MET A 1 33.13 31.99 46.80
CA MET A 1 32.08 31.94 45.77
C MET A 1 32.29 30.70 44.92
N LYS A 2 31.39 29.70 45.04
CA LYS A 2 31.46 28.42 44.29
C LYS A 2 30.44 28.45 43.18
N TYR A 3 30.88 28.42 41.92
CA TYR A 3 30.00 28.27 40.77
C TYR A 3 29.51 26.80 40.64
N LYS A 4 28.20 26.61 40.78
CA LYS A 4 27.56 25.32 40.46
C LYS A 4 27.34 25.26 38.93
N GLY A 5 28.04 24.30 38.29
CA GLY A 5 27.82 23.97 36.86
C GLY A 5 26.45 23.33 36.67
N LEU A 6 25.62 23.89 35.78
CA LEU A 6 24.41 23.25 35.26
C LEU A 6 24.83 22.20 34.23
N THR A 7 24.65 20.94 34.57
CA THR A 7 24.71 19.85 33.60
C THR A 7 23.40 19.82 32.81
N LYS A 8 23.46 20.17 31.52
CA LYS A 8 22.36 19.93 30.58
C LYS A 8 22.24 18.42 30.32
N THR A 9 21.22 17.81 30.90
CA THR A 9 20.81 16.45 30.55
C THR A 9 20.09 16.49 29.20
N THR A 10 20.82 16.13 28.14
CA THR A 10 20.20 15.79 26.86
C THR A 10 19.51 14.44 27.02
N LYS A 11 18.18 14.42 26.95
CA LYS A 11 17.41 13.17 26.87
C LYS A 11 17.78 12.45 25.57
N PRO A 12 18.12 11.16 25.59
CA PRO A 12 18.36 10.42 24.36
C PRO A 12 17.06 10.35 23.57
N PHE A 13 17.11 10.76 22.31
CA PHE A 13 16.05 10.50 21.36
C PHE A 13 15.77 9.00 21.33
N SER A 14 14.53 8.64 21.56
CA SER A 14 14.09 7.24 21.55
C SER A 14 14.51 6.58 20.23
N SER A 15 15.32 5.54 20.28
CA SER A 15 15.80 4.75 19.13
C SER A 15 14.69 4.27 18.21
N ALA A 16 13.45 4.19 18.70
CA ALA A 16 12.28 3.82 17.93
C ALA A 16 11.88 4.88 16.89
N ALA A 17 12.02 6.18 17.21
CA ALA A 17 11.70 7.26 16.27
C ALA A 17 12.74 7.34 15.14
N ALA A 18 14.01 7.11 15.44
CA ALA A 18 15.08 7.10 14.44
C ALA A 18 14.95 5.92 13.45
N LEU A 19 14.52 4.73 13.94
CA LEU A 19 14.25 3.56 13.09
C LEU A 19 13.03 3.77 12.20
N LEU A 20 12.03 4.52 12.66
CA LEU A 20 10.80 4.82 11.92
C LEU A 20 11.09 5.73 10.72
N VAL A 21 11.94 6.74 10.92
CA VAL A 21 12.38 7.64 9.83
C VAL A 21 13.23 6.87 8.83
N LEU A 22 14.12 5.98 9.27
CA LEU A 22 14.98 5.18 8.41
C LEU A 22 14.17 4.22 7.52
N ALA A 23 13.13 3.56 8.06
CA ALA A 23 12.28 2.64 7.30
C ALA A 23 11.48 3.35 6.20
N PHE A 24 11.07 4.60 6.44
CA PHE A 24 10.34 5.41 5.47
C PHE A 24 11.28 6.02 4.41
N ALA A 25 12.53 6.25 4.78
CA ALA A 25 13.56 6.85 3.97
C ALA A 25 14.22 5.85 2.99
N LEU A 26 14.35 4.58 3.38
CA LEU A 26 15.03 3.54 2.59
C LEU A 26 14.28 3.11 1.31
N PHE A 27 13.10 3.68 1.04
CA PHE A 27 12.42 3.55 -0.24
C PHE A 27 13.24 4.09 -1.43
N PHE A 28 14.39 4.69 -1.16
CA PHE A 28 15.14 5.47 -2.14
C PHE A 28 16.38 4.80 -2.74
N SER A 29 16.87 3.74 -2.19
CA SER A 29 18.16 3.22 -2.61
C SER A 29 18.02 1.87 -3.27
N ILE A 30 18.21 1.84 -4.54
CA ILE A 30 19.06 1.03 -5.40
C ILE A 30 18.45 1.07 -6.81
N VAL A 31 18.83 2.07 -7.59
CA VAL A 31 18.84 1.92 -9.05
C VAL A 31 20.23 1.39 -9.37
N SER A 32 20.38 0.08 -9.43
CA SER A 32 21.49 -0.53 -10.15
C SER A 32 21.19 -0.47 -11.64
N PRO A 33 22.13 -0.10 -12.50
CA PRO A 33 21.94 -0.18 -13.95
C PRO A 33 21.84 -1.65 -14.33
N VAL A 34 20.62 -2.10 -14.63
CA VAL A 34 20.40 -3.41 -15.25
C VAL A 34 20.66 -3.26 -16.74
N SER A 35 21.60 -4.05 -17.22
CA SER A 35 21.88 -4.30 -18.63
C SER A 35 20.59 -4.75 -19.32
N ALA A 36 20.26 -4.14 -20.45
CA ALA A 36 19.06 -4.43 -21.21
C ALA A 36 19.10 -5.86 -21.76
N ALA A 37 18.25 -6.72 -21.20
CA ALA A 37 17.80 -7.94 -21.86
C ALA A 37 16.50 -7.64 -22.62
N PRO A 38 16.20 -8.32 -23.74
CA PRO A 38 15.09 -7.97 -24.62
C PRO A 38 13.76 -8.08 -23.90
N LEU A 39 12.92 -7.07 -24.09
CA LEU A 39 11.57 -6.95 -23.63
C LEU A 39 10.74 -8.16 -24.06
N HIS A 40 10.45 -9.07 -23.14
CA HIS A 40 9.20 -9.81 -23.18
C HIS A 40 8.17 -8.93 -22.48
N ASP A 41 7.30 -8.39 -23.30
CA ASP A 41 6.08 -7.68 -22.90
C ASP A 41 5.10 -8.71 -22.32
N GLU A 42 5.29 -9.05 -21.06
CA GLU A 42 4.30 -9.71 -20.22
C GLU A 42 4.22 -8.96 -18.91
N SER A 43 3.50 -7.84 -18.95
CA SER A 43 2.89 -7.25 -17.77
C SER A 43 1.88 -8.26 -17.25
N PRO A 44 1.97 -8.80 -16.02
CA PRO A 44 0.82 -9.40 -15.38
C PRO A 44 -0.07 -8.24 -14.88
N ALA A 45 -0.65 -7.53 -15.84
CA ALA A 45 -1.83 -6.73 -15.60
C ALA A 45 -2.89 -7.66 -15.02
N GLY A 46 -3.59 -7.23 -13.99
CA GLY A 46 -4.66 -7.99 -13.37
C GLY A 46 -5.50 -8.67 -14.43
N MET A 47 -5.55 -10.02 -14.41
CA MET A 47 -6.24 -10.78 -15.43
C MET A 47 -7.73 -10.44 -15.38
N PRO A 48 -8.31 -9.76 -16.40
CA PRO A 48 -9.73 -9.54 -16.45
C PRO A 48 -10.44 -10.89 -16.44
N GLY A 49 -11.29 -11.13 -15.45
CA GLY A 49 -12.06 -12.36 -15.33
C GLY A 49 -11.54 -13.39 -14.31
N LEU A 50 -10.38 -13.20 -13.69
CA LEU A 50 -9.91 -14.07 -12.61
C LEU A 50 -10.80 -13.86 -11.37
N THR A 51 -11.40 -14.92 -10.86
CA THR A 51 -12.18 -14.88 -9.62
C THR A 51 -11.26 -14.90 -8.38
N LEU A 52 -11.75 -14.42 -7.25
CA LEU A 52 -11.02 -14.50 -5.98
C LEU A 52 -10.62 -15.94 -5.63
N GLN A 53 -11.49 -16.91 -5.90
CA GLN A 53 -11.22 -18.33 -5.62
C GLN A 53 -10.11 -18.89 -6.51
N GLU A 54 -10.12 -18.58 -7.81
CA GLU A 54 -9.06 -18.99 -8.74
C GLU A 54 -7.73 -18.32 -8.38
N PHE A 55 -7.75 -17.05 -8.00
CA PHE A 55 -6.56 -16.36 -7.51
C PHE A 55 -6.01 -17.02 -6.24
N ALA A 56 -6.85 -17.28 -5.24
CA ALA A 56 -6.45 -17.91 -4.00
C ALA A 56 -5.81 -19.29 -4.23
N ALA A 57 -6.32 -20.06 -5.20
CA ALA A 57 -5.78 -21.38 -5.56
C ALA A 57 -4.37 -21.32 -6.21
N GLN A 58 -3.99 -20.18 -6.77
CA GLN A 58 -2.68 -19.96 -7.42
C GLN A 58 -1.61 -19.44 -6.46
N LEU A 59 -1.99 -19.02 -5.26
CA LEU A 59 -1.03 -18.43 -4.31
C LEU A 59 -0.07 -19.52 -3.79
N SER A 60 1.22 -19.19 -3.84
CA SER A 60 2.25 -19.96 -3.15
C SER A 60 2.11 -19.79 -1.63
N THR A 61 2.59 -20.77 -0.88
CA THR A 61 2.55 -20.74 0.59
C THR A 61 3.33 -19.55 1.16
N ALA A 62 2.63 -18.60 1.77
CA ALA A 62 3.22 -17.61 2.64
C ALA A 62 3.43 -18.20 4.05
N PRO A 63 4.25 -17.57 4.92
CA PRO A 63 4.35 -17.97 6.32
C PRO A 63 2.98 -17.99 7.00
N GLN A 64 2.78 -18.95 7.92
CA GLN A 64 1.49 -19.12 8.57
C GLN A 64 0.98 -17.83 9.22
N GLY A 65 -0.30 -17.51 9.01
CA GLY A 65 -0.95 -16.31 9.55
C GLY A 65 -0.56 -15.00 8.86
N LYS A 66 0.22 -15.06 7.76
CA LYS A 66 0.57 -13.87 6.97
C LYS A 66 -0.29 -13.76 5.71
N PRO A 67 -0.59 -12.52 5.24
CA PRO A 67 -1.25 -12.32 3.97
C PRO A 67 -0.38 -12.84 2.82
N ALA A 68 -1.00 -13.58 1.91
CA ALA A 68 -0.37 -14.22 0.76
C ALA A 68 -0.76 -13.55 -0.56
N GLY A 69 -1.94 -12.91 -0.63
CA GLY A 69 -2.44 -12.27 -1.84
C GLY A 69 -3.36 -11.09 -1.58
N LEU A 70 -3.28 -10.09 -2.46
CA LEU A 70 -4.19 -8.95 -2.54
C LEU A 70 -5.02 -9.08 -3.82
N TYR A 71 -6.34 -8.98 -3.70
CA TYR A 71 -7.28 -9.07 -4.82
C TYR A 71 -8.27 -7.90 -4.80
N VAL A 72 -8.46 -7.27 -5.95
CA VAL A 72 -9.58 -6.34 -6.22
C VAL A 72 -10.20 -6.74 -7.55
N ALA A 73 -11.48 -7.09 -7.54
CA ALA A 73 -12.17 -7.63 -8.70
C ALA A 73 -12.00 -6.74 -9.94
N ASN A 74 -11.68 -7.36 -11.09
CA ASN A 74 -11.47 -6.71 -12.39
C ASN A 74 -10.35 -5.63 -12.41
N THR A 75 -9.57 -5.49 -11.34
CA THR A 75 -8.55 -4.44 -11.24
C THR A 75 -7.16 -5.01 -10.97
N LEU A 76 -6.99 -5.83 -9.92
CA LEU A 76 -5.68 -6.41 -9.61
C LEU A 76 -5.80 -7.74 -8.83
N ALA A 77 -4.79 -8.59 -9.02
CA ALA A 77 -4.59 -9.83 -8.28
C ALA A 77 -3.07 -10.01 -8.08
N LEU A 78 -2.55 -9.68 -6.90
CA LEU A 78 -1.13 -9.57 -6.63
C LEU A 78 -0.71 -10.49 -5.48
N PRO A 79 0.19 -11.46 -5.69
CA PRO A 79 0.88 -12.16 -4.61
C PRO A 79 1.61 -11.18 -3.68
N ILE A 80 1.65 -11.54 -2.40
CA ILE A 80 2.31 -10.75 -1.35
C ILE A 80 3.57 -11.47 -0.90
N VAL A 81 4.71 -10.79 -0.96
CA VAL A 81 5.96 -11.24 -0.34
C VAL A 81 6.17 -10.52 0.99
N GLN A 82 6.81 -11.22 1.93
CA GLN A 82 7.11 -10.66 3.24
C GLN A 82 8.42 -9.88 3.21
N GLN A 83 8.52 -8.77 3.93
CA GLN A 83 9.81 -8.11 4.13
C GLN A 83 10.77 -9.05 4.88
N PRO A 84 12.02 -9.21 4.41
CA PRO A 84 13.01 -9.97 5.14
C PRO A 84 13.29 -9.35 6.52
N ALA A 85 13.56 -10.20 7.51
CA ALA A 85 13.91 -9.75 8.85
C ALA A 85 15.12 -8.78 8.81
N GLY A 86 15.02 -7.67 9.52
CA GLY A 86 16.08 -6.65 9.56
C GLY A 86 16.18 -5.75 8.32
N GLN A 87 15.31 -5.89 7.34
CA GLN A 87 15.30 -5.08 6.11
C GLN A 87 14.02 -4.25 5.97
N PRO A 88 13.78 -3.25 6.84
CA PRO A 88 12.53 -2.49 6.87
C PRO A 88 12.30 -1.62 5.62
N GLY A 89 13.34 -1.39 4.82
CA GLY A 89 13.26 -0.66 3.55
C GLY A 89 13.10 -1.55 2.31
N PHE A 90 13.02 -2.89 2.49
CA PHE A 90 12.87 -3.80 1.35
C PHE A 90 11.49 -3.64 0.70
N VAL A 91 11.50 -3.46 -0.62
CA VAL A 91 10.32 -3.56 -1.49
C VAL A 91 10.73 -4.46 -2.66
N SER A 92 9.93 -5.46 -2.96
CA SER A 92 10.23 -6.40 -4.04
C SER A 92 10.38 -5.69 -5.39
N SER A 93 11.42 -6.02 -6.12
CA SER A 93 11.64 -5.61 -7.51
C SER A 93 11.03 -6.59 -8.52
N GLN A 94 10.35 -7.63 -8.05
CA GLN A 94 9.66 -8.58 -8.91
C GLN A 94 8.37 -7.94 -9.47
N ALA A 95 8.16 -8.06 -10.79
CA ALA A 95 6.93 -7.60 -11.43
C ALA A 95 5.71 -8.39 -10.90
N GLY A 96 4.56 -7.70 -10.80
CA GLY A 96 3.30 -8.34 -10.39
C GLY A 96 3.24 -8.78 -8.94
N VAL A 97 4.13 -8.31 -8.07
CA VAL A 97 4.20 -8.69 -6.65
C VAL A 97 4.14 -7.44 -5.78
N THR A 98 3.44 -7.51 -4.65
CA THR A 98 3.49 -6.49 -3.59
C THR A 98 4.20 -7.01 -2.35
N THR A 99 4.66 -6.10 -1.49
CA THR A 99 5.47 -6.43 -0.30
C THR A 99 4.73 -6.04 0.97
N GLN A 100 4.58 -6.96 1.92
CA GLN A 100 4.03 -6.62 3.24
C GLN A 100 5.01 -5.72 4.00
N PHE A 101 4.51 -4.59 4.50
CA PHE A 101 5.27 -3.63 5.29
C PHE A 101 5.25 -4.03 6.78
N GLY A 102 6.31 -4.66 7.25
CA GLY A 102 6.40 -5.20 8.60
C GLY A 102 6.32 -4.15 9.72
N MET A 103 6.64 -2.87 9.43
CA MET A 103 6.49 -1.80 10.41
C MET A 103 5.02 -1.45 10.69
N ALA A 104 4.16 -1.48 9.67
CA ALA A 104 2.72 -1.19 9.80
C ALA A 104 2.03 -2.25 10.68
N GLU A 105 2.42 -3.51 10.55
CA GLU A 105 1.87 -4.62 11.33
C GLU A 105 2.00 -4.42 12.84
N LYS A 106 3.07 -3.75 13.31
CA LYS A 106 3.27 -3.44 14.73
C LYS A 106 2.20 -2.52 15.32
N TYR A 107 1.44 -1.86 14.46
CA TYR A 107 0.37 -0.92 14.83
C TYR A 107 -1.02 -1.44 14.44
N GLY A 108 -1.15 -2.72 14.13
CA GLY A 108 -2.43 -3.31 13.76
C GLY A 108 -2.92 -2.94 12.35
N THR A 109 -2.03 -2.46 11.50
CA THR A 109 -2.33 -2.10 10.10
C THR A 109 -1.62 -3.07 9.15
N THR A 110 -2.33 -3.63 8.17
CA THR A 110 -1.69 -4.34 7.07
C THR A 110 -1.24 -3.34 6.02
N GLY A 111 0.05 -3.02 5.99
CA GLY A 111 0.66 -2.17 4.97
C GLY A 111 1.17 -3.01 3.80
N LEU A 112 0.91 -2.59 2.56
CA LEU A 112 1.46 -3.20 1.35
C LEU A 112 2.18 -2.16 0.50
N LEU A 113 3.40 -2.47 0.11
CA LEU A 113 4.30 -1.59 -0.64
C LEU A 113 4.55 -2.15 -2.03
N ALA A 114 4.58 -1.28 -3.05
CA ALA A 114 5.01 -1.65 -4.39
C ALA A 114 5.67 -0.47 -5.09
N HIS A 115 6.62 -0.77 -6.01
CA HIS A 115 7.21 0.26 -6.87
C HIS A 115 6.20 0.73 -7.91
N ASN A 116 6.12 2.04 -8.14
CA ASN A 116 5.21 2.66 -9.11
C ASN A 116 5.49 2.30 -10.58
N THR A 117 6.64 1.73 -10.87
CA THR A 117 7.02 1.19 -12.18
C THR A 117 6.69 -0.30 -12.34
N LEU A 118 6.18 -0.94 -11.28
CA LEU A 118 5.82 -2.36 -11.20
C LEU A 118 4.36 -2.48 -10.70
N ALA A 119 4.09 -3.38 -9.76
CA ALA A 119 2.75 -3.60 -9.23
C ALA A 119 2.09 -2.34 -8.64
N GLY A 120 2.87 -1.37 -8.17
CA GLY A 120 2.36 -0.09 -7.67
C GLY A 120 1.71 0.80 -8.73
N ALA A 121 1.96 0.56 -10.02
CA ALA A 121 1.24 1.24 -11.11
C ALA A 121 -0.26 0.89 -11.07
N GLU A 122 -0.60 -0.33 -10.70
CA GLU A 122 -1.98 -0.81 -10.58
C GLU A 122 -2.75 -0.12 -9.44
N PHE A 123 -2.05 0.31 -8.39
CA PHE A 123 -2.69 1.03 -7.28
C PHE A 123 -3.33 2.34 -7.72
N SER A 124 -2.77 3.00 -8.73
CA SER A 124 -3.32 4.25 -9.26
C SER A 124 -4.68 4.10 -9.95
N LYS A 125 -5.08 2.87 -10.28
CA LYS A 125 -6.37 2.54 -10.92
C LYS A 125 -7.48 2.26 -9.90
N LEU A 126 -7.14 2.17 -8.63
CA LEU A 126 -8.10 1.89 -7.57
C LEU A 126 -8.95 3.12 -7.26
N GLU A 127 -10.21 2.87 -6.88
CA GLU A 127 -11.20 3.90 -6.59
C GLU A 127 -11.82 3.69 -5.20
N THR A 128 -12.25 4.79 -4.58
CA THR A 128 -13.02 4.72 -3.33
C THR A 128 -14.33 3.96 -3.55
N GLY A 129 -14.68 3.13 -2.57
CA GLY A 129 -15.87 2.28 -2.64
C GLY A 129 -15.62 0.88 -3.18
N GLN A 130 -14.52 0.63 -3.89
CA GLN A 130 -14.14 -0.72 -4.31
C GLN A 130 -13.84 -1.62 -3.10
N PHE A 131 -14.02 -2.92 -3.30
CA PHE A 131 -13.70 -3.94 -2.30
C PHE A 131 -12.37 -4.59 -2.64
N ALA A 132 -11.51 -4.69 -1.62
CA ALA A 132 -10.27 -5.46 -1.65
C ALA A 132 -10.41 -6.70 -0.76
N ALA A 133 -9.76 -7.79 -1.15
CA ALA A 133 -9.65 -8.99 -0.35
C ALA A 133 -8.18 -9.32 -0.08
N LEU A 134 -7.84 -9.60 1.18
CA LEU A 134 -6.57 -10.21 1.55
C LEU A 134 -6.79 -11.70 1.75
N VAL A 135 -6.06 -12.51 1.00
CA VAL A 135 -6.02 -13.97 1.15
C VAL A 135 -4.83 -14.32 2.03
N TYR A 136 -5.05 -15.06 3.09
CA TYR A 136 -4.02 -15.49 4.03
C TYR A 136 -3.54 -16.92 3.70
N SER A 137 -2.35 -17.25 4.15
CA SER A 137 -1.73 -18.58 3.94
C SER A 137 -2.50 -19.75 4.56
N ASN A 138 -3.39 -19.49 5.51
CA ASN A 138 -4.28 -20.48 6.13
C ASN A 138 -5.62 -20.64 5.39
N GLY A 139 -5.80 -19.97 4.24
CA GLY A 139 -7.03 -19.96 3.47
C GLY A 139 -8.09 -18.94 3.95
N GLU A 140 -7.84 -18.23 5.07
CA GLU A 140 -8.71 -17.16 5.52
C GLU A 140 -8.71 -16.02 4.48
N THR A 141 -9.86 -15.39 4.27
CA THR A 141 -10.00 -14.20 3.45
C THR A 141 -10.60 -13.08 4.30
N ARG A 142 -9.97 -11.92 4.30
CA ARG A 142 -10.48 -10.70 4.93
C ARG A 142 -10.85 -9.69 3.87
N HIS A 143 -12.01 -9.08 4.04
CA HIS A 143 -12.55 -8.11 3.11
C HIS A 143 -12.41 -6.69 3.64
N TYR A 144 -12.12 -5.78 2.74
CA TYR A 144 -11.93 -4.35 3.03
C TYR A 144 -12.67 -3.53 1.99
N ARG A 145 -13.12 -2.34 2.36
CA ARG A 145 -13.65 -1.33 1.44
C ARG A 145 -12.70 -0.14 1.38
N ILE A 146 -12.31 0.28 0.19
CA ILE A 146 -11.46 1.46 -0.01
C ILE A 146 -12.25 2.71 0.41
N THR A 147 -11.74 3.43 1.40
CA THR A 147 -12.37 4.60 2.01
C THR A 147 -11.65 5.90 1.70
N ALA A 148 -10.34 5.87 1.45
CA ALA A 148 -9.56 7.06 1.12
C ALA A 148 -8.43 6.78 0.13
N ILE A 149 -8.11 7.79 -0.71
CA ILE A 149 -7.00 7.81 -1.64
C ILE A 149 -6.28 9.14 -1.48
N ASP A 150 -5.16 9.12 -0.76
CA ASP A 150 -4.42 10.31 -0.39
C ASP A 150 -3.11 10.43 -1.18
N ARG A 151 -2.80 11.63 -1.61
CA ARG A 151 -1.57 11.96 -2.33
C ARG A 151 -0.79 13.01 -1.56
N TYR A 152 0.51 12.76 -1.41
CA TYR A 152 1.43 13.66 -0.74
C TYR A 152 2.61 13.95 -1.67
N ILE A 153 2.97 15.21 -1.81
CA ILE A 153 4.10 15.66 -2.62
C ILE A 153 5.33 15.71 -1.73
N ALA A 154 6.44 15.12 -2.17
CA ALA A 154 7.69 15.18 -1.43
C ALA A 154 8.29 16.60 -1.55
N SER A 155 8.63 17.22 -0.42
CA SER A 155 9.29 18.55 -0.40
C SER A 155 10.69 18.47 -1.03
N GLU A 156 11.38 17.34 -0.84
CA GLU A 156 12.69 17.04 -1.38
C GLU A 156 12.66 15.64 -2.02
N PRO A 157 12.13 15.47 -3.24
CA PRO A 157 11.86 14.16 -3.85
C PRO A 157 13.07 13.23 -3.95
N ARG A 158 14.29 13.78 -3.99
CA ARG A 158 15.56 13.02 -4.05
C ARG A 158 16.18 12.74 -2.69
N SER A 159 15.57 13.22 -1.61
CA SER A 159 16.02 12.99 -0.23
C SER A 159 15.27 11.80 0.38
N ALA A 160 16.02 10.93 1.03
CA ALA A 160 15.46 9.85 1.83
C ALA A 160 14.73 10.37 3.10
N TYR A 161 14.95 11.61 3.46
CA TYR A 161 14.43 12.28 4.66
C TYR A 161 13.42 13.38 4.32
N SER A 162 12.85 13.33 3.11
CA SER A 162 11.89 14.33 2.67
C SER A 162 10.68 14.39 3.61
N ASP A 163 10.29 15.61 3.94
CA ASP A 163 8.93 15.88 4.39
C ASP A 163 7.98 15.91 3.20
N PHE A 164 6.70 16.04 3.47
CA PHE A 164 5.65 15.99 2.45
C PHE A 164 4.71 17.19 2.56
N LEU A 165 4.03 17.49 1.46
CA LEU A 165 2.91 18.42 1.39
C LEU A 165 1.63 17.60 1.15
N ASP A 166 0.57 17.89 1.91
CA ASP A 166 -0.76 17.33 1.70
C ASP A 166 -1.52 18.07 0.58
N SER A 167 -2.79 17.72 0.34
CA SER A 167 -3.64 18.36 -0.67
C SER A 167 -3.85 19.85 -0.45
N ASP A 168 -3.77 20.29 0.80
CA ASP A 168 -3.95 21.70 1.19
C ASP A 168 -2.61 22.45 1.27
N SER A 169 -1.52 21.81 0.79
CA SER A 169 -0.15 22.32 0.83
C SER A 169 0.42 22.51 2.25
N ASN A 170 -0.16 21.87 3.26
CA ASN A 170 0.40 21.83 4.59
C ASN A 170 1.59 20.87 4.65
N ARG A 171 2.68 21.34 5.26
CA ARG A 171 3.85 20.51 5.47
C ARG A 171 3.61 19.49 6.59
N ILE A 172 3.93 18.24 6.32
CA ILE A 172 3.89 17.14 7.25
C ILE A 172 5.23 16.39 7.22
N THR A 173 5.80 16.10 8.37
CA THR A 173 7.05 15.32 8.44
C THR A 173 6.79 13.86 8.05
N ALA A 174 7.84 13.15 7.59
CA ALA A 174 7.75 11.72 7.30
C ALA A 174 7.23 10.90 8.50
N ALA A 175 7.62 11.27 9.72
CA ALA A 175 7.18 10.60 10.94
C ALA A 175 5.68 10.84 11.24
N GLU A 176 5.20 12.06 11.06
CA GLU A 176 3.78 12.39 11.23
C GLU A 176 2.92 11.74 10.16
N LEU A 177 3.41 11.72 8.91
CA LEU A 177 2.72 11.02 7.81
C LEU A 177 2.63 9.52 8.10
N PHE A 178 3.73 8.90 8.54
CA PHE A 178 3.70 7.50 8.96
C PHE A 178 2.69 7.26 10.08
N LYS A 179 2.67 8.12 11.10
CA LYS A 179 1.71 8.05 12.20
C LYS A 179 0.26 8.14 11.70
N ARG A 180 -0.02 9.13 10.85
CA ARG A 180 -1.35 9.36 10.26
C ARG A 180 -1.85 8.14 9.48
N VAL A 181 -0.95 7.52 8.70
CA VAL A 181 -1.32 6.45 7.77
C VAL A 181 -1.36 5.08 8.45
N TYR A 182 -0.39 4.77 9.33
CA TYR A 182 -0.19 3.40 9.80
C TYR A 182 -0.45 3.18 11.31
N GLN A 183 -0.50 4.24 12.13
CA GLN A 183 -0.62 4.07 13.59
C GLN A 183 -2.05 4.15 14.13
N ASN A 184 -3.05 4.10 13.29
CA ASN A 184 -4.45 4.19 13.74
C ASN A 184 -5.04 2.86 14.25
N GLY A 185 -4.33 1.74 14.11
CA GLY A 185 -4.81 0.44 14.59
C GLY A 185 -5.92 -0.14 13.70
N ASP A 186 -7.07 -0.39 14.16
CA ASP A 186 -8.36 -0.69 13.52
C ASP A 186 -8.33 -1.75 12.39
N ASP A 187 -7.32 -2.62 12.34
CA ASP A 187 -7.19 -3.73 11.38
C ASP A 187 -7.32 -3.32 9.89
N ARG A 188 -6.97 -2.04 9.58
CA ARG A 188 -7.09 -1.50 8.22
C ARG A 188 -6.02 -2.01 7.27
N LEU A 189 -6.34 -1.97 5.98
CA LEU A 189 -5.41 -2.21 4.89
C LEU A 189 -4.94 -0.86 4.29
N VAL A 190 -3.63 -0.71 4.11
CA VAL A 190 -3.04 0.46 3.44
C VAL A 190 -2.13 0.01 2.33
N LEU A 191 -2.40 0.46 1.10
CA LEU A 191 -1.52 0.27 -0.04
C LEU A 191 -0.70 1.55 -0.25
N GLN A 192 0.61 1.42 -0.47
CA GLN A 192 1.50 2.56 -0.71
C GLN A 192 2.35 2.34 -1.95
N THR A 193 2.45 3.39 -2.77
CA THR A 193 3.41 3.48 -3.88
C THR A 193 3.95 4.90 -4.02
N CYS A 194 4.99 5.07 -4.85
CA CYS A 194 5.46 6.39 -5.26
C CYS A 194 4.56 6.98 -6.35
N ILE A 195 4.60 8.31 -6.48
CA ILE A 195 4.06 9.04 -7.61
C ILE A 195 5.25 9.60 -8.38
N ALA A 196 5.29 9.36 -9.70
CA ALA A 196 6.27 9.98 -10.59
C ALA A 196 5.71 11.25 -11.20
N ASN A 197 6.54 12.29 -11.33
CA ASN A 197 6.24 13.50 -12.09
C ASN A 197 7.52 14.11 -12.66
N ASP A 198 7.48 14.62 -13.88
CA ASP A 198 8.58 15.29 -14.57
C ASP A 198 9.92 14.54 -14.51
N GLY A 199 9.88 13.22 -14.72
CA GLY A 199 11.06 12.35 -14.68
C GLY A 199 11.61 12.06 -13.28
N ILE A 200 10.92 12.49 -12.21
CA ILE A 200 11.26 12.20 -10.83
C ILE A 200 10.36 11.08 -10.34
N ALA A 201 10.90 9.87 -10.24
CA ALA A 201 10.12 8.66 -9.88
C ALA A 201 9.50 8.70 -8.47
N SER A 202 10.06 9.49 -7.58
CA SER A 202 9.68 9.61 -6.17
C SER A 202 9.11 10.99 -5.82
N TRP A 203 8.58 11.69 -6.82
CA TRP A 203 7.99 13.03 -6.66
C TRP A 203 6.94 13.11 -5.55
N GLY A 204 6.20 12.04 -5.32
CA GLY A 204 5.21 11.97 -4.26
C GLY A 204 4.96 10.55 -3.75
N ARG A 205 3.95 10.44 -2.90
CA ARG A 205 3.44 9.16 -2.35
C ARG A 205 1.94 9.09 -2.54
N LEU A 206 1.47 7.92 -2.96
CA LEU A 206 0.08 7.54 -3.00
C LEU A 206 -0.18 6.56 -1.86
N PHE A 207 -1.21 6.84 -1.07
CA PHE A 207 -1.74 5.93 -0.06
C PHE A 207 -3.20 5.64 -0.38
N ILE A 208 -3.58 4.37 -0.30
CA ILE A 208 -4.95 3.91 -0.44
C ILE A 208 -5.30 3.21 0.85
N THR A 209 -6.24 3.76 1.58
CA THR A 209 -6.72 3.23 2.85
C THR A 209 -8.03 2.49 2.63
N ALA A 210 -8.11 1.27 3.18
CA ALA A 210 -9.33 0.47 3.16
C ALA A 210 -9.62 -0.06 4.57
N GLU A 211 -10.90 -0.01 4.94
CA GLU A 211 -11.39 -0.42 6.25
C GLU A 211 -12.01 -1.82 6.17
N PRO A 212 -11.89 -2.64 7.25
CA PRO A 212 -12.43 -3.98 7.26
C PRO A 212 -13.95 -3.98 7.13
N VAL A 213 -14.47 -4.91 6.37
CA VAL A 213 -15.91 -5.16 6.20
C VAL A 213 -16.21 -6.65 6.36
N THR A 214 -17.44 -6.97 6.79
CA THR A 214 -17.87 -8.37 6.86
C THR A 214 -18.21 -8.89 5.46
N GLU A 215 -18.06 -10.19 5.25
CA GLU A 215 -18.42 -10.86 3.99
C GLU A 215 -19.90 -10.62 3.63
N LEU A 216 -20.78 -10.56 4.61
CA LEU A 216 -22.20 -10.27 4.42
C LEU A 216 -22.43 -8.88 3.79
N VAL A 217 -21.66 -7.88 4.18
CA VAL A 217 -21.73 -6.54 3.60
C VAL A 217 -21.28 -6.56 2.15
N VAL A 218 -20.20 -7.27 1.83
CA VAL A 218 -19.72 -7.43 0.44
C VAL A 218 -20.78 -8.08 -0.43
N ALA A 219 -21.39 -9.18 0.04
CA ALA A 219 -22.43 -9.89 -0.68
C ALA A 219 -23.67 -9.01 -0.91
N ALA A 220 -24.15 -8.31 0.11
CA ALA A 220 -25.32 -7.43 0.03
C ALA A 220 -25.12 -6.28 -0.97
N LEU A 221 -23.95 -5.64 -0.95
CA LEU A 221 -23.65 -4.53 -1.86
C LEU A 221 -23.44 -5.00 -3.31
N SER A 222 -22.86 -6.19 -3.51
CA SER A 222 -22.70 -6.80 -4.83
C SER A 222 -24.06 -7.15 -5.45
N GLN A 223 -25.02 -7.67 -4.66
CA GLN A 223 -26.38 -7.92 -5.10
C GLN A 223 -27.12 -6.64 -5.45
N ALA A 224 -26.99 -5.60 -4.64
CA ALA A 224 -27.62 -4.29 -4.91
C ALA A 224 -27.09 -3.66 -6.21
N ALA A 225 -25.79 -3.72 -6.46
CA ALA A 225 -25.18 -3.23 -7.70
C ALA A 225 -25.66 -4.01 -8.93
N GLY A 226 -25.79 -5.32 -8.85
CA GLY A 226 -26.34 -6.17 -9.91
C GLY A 226 -27.80 -5.86 -10.22
N ALA A 227 -28.63 -5.61 -9.19
CA ALA A 227 -30.02 -5.25 -9.36
C ALA A 227 -30.20 -3.89 -10.08
N VAL A 228 -29.40 -2.89 -9.75
CA VAL A 228 -29.41 -1.57 -10.42
C VAL A 228 -29.03 -1.71 -11.89
N GLN A 229 -28.05 -2.53 -12.22
CA GLN A 229 -27.61 -2.74 -13.60
C GLN A 229 -28.66 -3.45 -14.46
N MET A 230 -29.40 -4.40 -13.90
CA MET A 230 -30.52 -5.07 -14.59
C MET A 230 -31.69 -4.12 -14.85
N THR A 231 -31.98 -3.19 -13.93
CA THR A 231 -33.06 -2.21 -14.08
C THR A 231 -32.73 -1.18 -15.18
N SER A 232 -31.48 -0.80 -15.32
CA SER A 232 -31.04 0.16 -16.37
C SER A 232 -31.10 -0.43 -17.79
N LEU A 233 -30.91 -1.75 -17.93
CA LEU A 233 -31.01 -2.45 -19.22
C LEU A 233 -32.46 -2.74 -19.66
N SER A 234 -33.41 -2.65 -18.76
CA SER A 234 -34.85 -2.95 -19.05
C SER A 234 -35.68 -1.72 -19.36
N MET A 235 -35.10 -0.51 -19.41
CA MET A 235 -35.88 0.69 -19.81
C MET A 235 -36.12 0.67 -21.33
N PRO A 236 -37.39 0.64 -21.81
CA PRO A 236 -37.67 0.70 -23.23
C PRO A 236 -37.23 2.05 -23.79
N LEU A 237 -36.55 2.04 -24.94
CA LEU A 237 -36.29 3.23 -25.74
C LEU A 237 -37.62 3.91 -26.05
N ALA A 238 -37.85 5.09 -25.48
CA ALA A 238 -38.97 5.92 -25.85
C ALA A 238 -38.87 6.28 -27.34
N LYS A 239 -39.91 5.90 -28.11
CA LYS A 239 -40.06 6.26 -29.51
C LYS A 239 -40.42 7.73 -29.66
#